data_9dbec3fc0e2fe310b31897432e8a5c71
#
_entry.id   9dbec3fc0e2fe310b31897432e8a5c71
#
_cell.length_a   1.000
_cell.length_b   1.000
_cell.length_c   1.000
_cell.angle_alpha   90.00
_cell.angle_beta   90.00
_cell.angle_gamma   90.00
#
_symmetry.space_group_name_H-M   'P 1'
#
loop_
_entity.id
_entity.type
_entity.pdbx_description
1 polymer ?
#
loop_
_entity_poly.entity_id
_entity_poly.type
_entity_poly.pdbx_seq_one_letter_code
_entity_poly.pdbx_strand_id
1 'polypeptide(L)'
;RKTVQATHGISRNRVIAALIVLGLLVFSKYFYMASLTSYYTFFLIEKFDVSVSTSQLYLFLFLGAVAAGTFFGGPIGDRIGRKAVIWFSILGVAPFTLLLPYVDLFWTSVLSVIIGFVLASAFSAIVVYAQELVPGNVGMIAGVFFGLMFGFGGIGAALLGTFQTWREKFHSSHLIDRLSYLEPLVNA
;
A
#
# COMPACT_ATOMS: atom_id res chain seq x y z
N ARG A 1 -34.10 12.48 0.52
CA ARG A 1 -33.25 13.42 -0.26
C ARG A 1 -32.67 14.42 0.73
N LYS A 2 -31.55 14.10 1.38
CA LYS A 2 -30.77 15.12 2.10
C LYS A 2 -30.06 15.94 1.03
N THR A 3 -30.54 17.15 0.81
CA THR A 3 -29.87 18.18 0.01
C THR A 3 -28.43 18.32 0.50
N VAL A 4 -27.49 18.01 -0.39
CA VAL A 4 -26.06 18.29 -0.19
C VAL A 4 -25.96 19.80 -0.01
N GLN A 5 -25.76 20.25 1.22
CA GLN A 5 -25.41 21.64 1.50
C GLN A 5 -24.06 21.89 0.81
N ALA A 6 -24.12 22.63 -0.28
CA ALA A 6 -22.93 23.17 -0.92
C ALA A 6 -22.07 23.86 0.17
N THR A 7 -20.81 23.58 0.18
CA THR A 7 -19.80 24.21 1.06
C THR A 7 -19.64 25.70 0.70
N HIS A 8 -20.70 26.48 0.91
CA HIS A 8 -20.64 27.93 0.80
C HIS A 8 -19.81 28.47 1.98
N GLY A 9 -18.52 28.74 1.74
CA GLY A 9 -17.66 29.38 2.71
C GLY A 9 -16.20 28.93 2.74
N ILE A 10 -15.82 27.84 2.05
CA ILE A 10 -14.42 27.42 2.01
C ILE A 10 -13.72 28.12 0.83
N SER A 11 -12.64 28.86 1.12
CA SER A 11 -11.83 29.50 0.06
C SER A 11 -11.29 28.44 -0.92
N ARG A 12 -11.31 28.76 -2.21
CA ARG A 12 -10.81 27.88 -3.30
C ARG A 12 -9.42 27.33 -3.01
N ASN A 13 -8.56 28.14 -2.41
CA ASN A 13 -7.19 27.72 -2.06
C ASN A 13 -7.18 26.64 -0.99
N ARG A 14 -8.10 26.65 -0.04
CA ARG A 14 -8.23 25.60 0.98
C ARG A 14 -8.73 24.29 0.40
N VAL A 15 -9.65 24.35 -0.56
CA VAL A 15 -10.13 23.16 -1.28
C VAL A 15 -9.00 22.52 -2.08
N ILE A 16 -8.23 23.32 -2.83
CA ILE A 16 -7.07 22.82 -3.60
C ILE A 16 -6.03 22.22 -2.66
N ALA A 17 -5.70 22.89 -1.55
CA ALA A 17 -4.75 22.36 -0.57
C ALA A 17 -5.23 21.02 0.02
N ALA A 18 -6.52 20.91 0.36
CA ALA A 18 -7.10 19.66 0.86
C ALA A 18 -7.02 18.53 -0.17
N LEU A 19 -7.31 18.80 -1.45
CA LEU A 19 -7.21 17.81 -2.52
C LEU A 19 -5.76 17.36 -2.74
N ILE A 20 -4.79 18.27 -2.67
CA ILE A 20 -3.36 17.93 -2.76
C ILE A 20 -2.96 17.02 -1.60
N VAL A 21 -3.34 17.36 -0.36
CA VAL A 21 -3.05 16.52 0.82
C VAL A 21 -3.68 15.15 0.69
N LEU A 22 -4.94 15.06 0.25
CA LEU A 22 -5.61 13.78 0.01
C LEU A 22 -4.92 12.96 -1.10
N GLY A 23 -4.46 13.62 -2.17
CA GLY A 23 -3.68 12.98 -3.23
C GLY A 23 -2.35 12.43 -2.73
N LEU A 24 -1.61 13.18 -1.90
CA LEU A 24 -0.37 12.73 -1.26
C LEU A 24 -0.61 11.56 -0.30
N LEU A 25 -1.73 11.55 0.42
CA LEU A 25 -2.11 10.42 1.29
C LEU A 25 -2.40 9.17 0.46
N VAL A 26 -3.12 9.29 -0.64
CA VAL A 26 -3.34 8.17 -1.58
C VAL A 26 -2.01 7.67 -2.13
N PHE A 27 -1.15 8.57 -2.59
CA PHE A 27 0.20 8.22 -3.06
C PHE A 27 0.97 7.39 -2.04
N SER A 28 1.13 7.91 -0.82
CA SER A 28 1.86 7.24 0.26
C SER A 28 1.31 5.84 0.56
N LYS A 29 -0.02 5.71 0.62
CA LYS A 29 -0.69 4.43 0.90
C LYS A 29 -0.50 3.41 -0.23
N TYR A 30 -0.62 3.84 -1.47
CA TYR A 30 -0.46 2.94 -2.61
C TYR A 30 0.99 2.55 -2.85
N PHE A 31 1.93 3.45 -2.59
CA PHE A 31 3.36 3.12 -2.60
C PHE A 31 3.68 2.05 -1.54
N TYR A 32 3.16 2.21 -0.32
CA TYR A 32 3.31 1.22 0.74
C TYR A 32 2.63 -0.12 0.39
N MET A 33 1.42 -0.07 -0.18
CA MET A 33 0.71 -1.26 -0.64
C MET A 33 1.48 -2.01 -1.73
N ALA A 34 2.02 -1.29 -2.72
CA ALA A 34 2.84 -1.86 -3.79
C ALA A 34 4.11 -2.51 -3.22
N SER A 35 4.77 -1.87 -2.24
CA SER A 35 5.91 -2.42 -1.54
C SER A 35 5.56 -3.73 -0.85
N LEU A 36 4.48 -3.76 -0.05
CA LEU A 36 4.03 -4.98 0.60
C LEU A 36 3.72 -6.08 -0.41
N THR A 37 2.94 -5.79 -1.44
CA THR A 37 2.54 -6.79 -2.44
C THR A 37 3.74 -7.39 -3.17
N SER A 38 4.75 -6.56 -3.49
CA SER A 38 5.95 -7.00 -4.21
C SER A 38 6.92 -7.80 -3.33
N TYR A 39 7.06 -7.42 -2.05
CA TYR A 39 8.07 -8.02 -1.17
C TYR A 39 7.53 -9.07 -0.19
N TYR A 40 6.22 -9.14 0.01
CA TYR A 40 5.62 -10.00 1.03
C TYR A 40 5.93 -11.49 0.84
N THR A 41 5.85 -11.96 -0.39
CA THR A 41 6.18 -13.36 -0.73
C THR A 41 7.65 -13.66 -0.44
N PHE A 42 8.57 -12.79 -0.85
CA PHE A 42 9.99 -12.94 -0.59
C PHE A 42 10.31 -12.88 0.90
N PHE A 43 9.71 -11.95 1.62
CA PHE A 43 9.85 -11.83 3.06
C PHE A 43 9.42 -13.09 3.80
N LEU A 44 8.32 -13.72 3.41
CA LEU A 44 7.84 -14.95 4.03
C LEU A 44 8.77 -16.13 3.75
N ILE A 45 9.27 -16.26 2.51
CA ILE A 45 10.19 -17.34 2.14
C ILE A 45 11.53 -17.16 2.88
N GLU A 46 12.11 -15.96 2.87
CA GLU A 46 13.43 -15.69 3.45
C GLU A 46 13.41 -15.80 4.97
N LYS A 47 12.34 -15.33 5.63
CA LYS A 47 12.27 -15.30 7.10
C LYS A 47 11.80 -16.62 7.72
N PHE A 48 10.85 -17.31 7.08
CA PHE A 48 10.16 -18.46 7.68
C PHE A 48 10.39 -19.77 6.91
N ASP A 49 11.21 -19.75 5.86
CA ASP A 49 11.54 -20.92 5.02
C ASP A 49 10.28 -21.65 4.48
N VAL A 50 9.22 -20.89 4.20
CA VAL A 50 7.97 -21.45 3.66
C VAL A 50 8.06 -21.65 2.15
N SER A 51 7.31 -22.62 1.63
CA SER A 51 7.23 -22.86 0.18
C SER A 51 6.61 -21.65 -0.55
N VAL A 52 6.95 -21.51 -1.85
CA VAL A 52 6.37 -20.48 -2.73
C VAL A 52 4.83 -20.55 -2.73
N SER A 53 4.28 -21.76 -2.78
CA SER A 53 2.82 -21.96 -2.76
C SER A 53 2.19 -21.44 -1.46
N THR A 54 2.82 -21.70 -0.32
CA THR A 54 2.37 -21.23 0.99
C THR A 54 2.45 -19.70 1.08
N SER A 55 3.53 -19.10 0.61
CA SER A 55 3.68 -17.64 0.64
C SER A 55 2.66 -16.93 -0.26
N GLN A 56 2.31 -17.53 -1.41
CA GLN A 56 1.25 -17.02 -2.28
C GLN A 56 -0.14 -17.12 -1.63
N LEU A 57 -0.41 -18.15 -0.83
CA LEU A 57 -1.66 -18.25 -0.07
C LEU A 57 -1.77 -17.10 0.96
N TYR A 58 -0.70 -16.78 1.66
CA TYR A 58 -0.69 -15.63 2.57
C TYR A 58 -0.85 -14.29 1.84
N LEU A 59 -0.24 -14.15 0.65
CA LEU A 59 -0.46 -12.98 -0.19
C LEU A 59 -1.93 -12.88 -0.64
N PHE A 60 -2.55 -13.99 -0.98
CA PHE A 60 -3.97 -14.05 -1.33
C PHE A 60 -4.87 -13.62 -0.16
N LEU A 61 -4.58 -14.06 1.06
CA LEU A 61 -5.29 -13.61 2.27
C LEU A 61 -5.14 -12.10 2.51
N PHE A 62 -3.93 -11.58 2.33
CA PHE A 62 -3.68 -10.13 2.39
C PHE A 62 -4.51 -9.36 1.35
N LEU A 63 -4.49 -9.79 0.08
CA LEU A 63 -5.27 -9.15 -0.98
C LEU A 63 -6.79 -9.27 -0.75
N GLY A 64 -7.25 -10.40 -0.21
CA GLY A 64 -8.63 -10.58 0.22
C GLY A 64 -9.03 -9.58 1.31
N ALA A 65 -8.15 -9.33 2.28
CA ALA A 65 -8.37 -8.32 3.32
C ALA A 65 -8.39 -6.89 2.73
N VAL A 66 -7.54 -6.60 1.75
CA VAL A 66 -7.55 -5.34 1.00
C VAL A 66 -8.90 -5.14 0.29
N ALA A 67 -9.39 -6.16 -0.41
CA ALA A 67 -10.70 -6.12 -1.08
C ALA A 67 -11.84 -5.90 -0.08
N ALA A 68 -11.85 -6.64 1.03
CA ALA A 68 -12.82 -6.47 2.11
C ALA A 68 -12.74 -5.06 2.72
N GLY A 69 -11.54 -4.55 3.00
CA GLY A 69 -11.33 -3.19 3.51
C GLY A 69 -11.86 -2.11 2.57
N THR A 70 -11.66 -2.27 1.26
CA THR A 70 -12.22 -1.36 0.26
C THR A 70 -13.75 -1.37 0.26
N PHE A 71 -14.34 -2.55 0.37
CA PHE A 71 -15.81 -2.71 0.37
C PHE A 71 -16.43 -2.14 1.65
N PHE A 72 -15.90 -2.47 2.81
CA PHE A 72 -16.44 -2.03 4.10
C PHE A 72 -16.02 -0.60 4.49
N GLY A 73 -14.96 -0.08 3.91
CA GLY A 73 -14.43 1.25 4.22
C GLY A 73 -15.41 2.39 3.97
N GLY A 74 -16.24 2.30 2.92
CA GLY A 74 -17.31 3.26 2.65
C GLY A 74 -18.34 3.35 3.79
N PRO A 75 -19.06 2.27 4.10
CA PRO A 75 -20.02 2.22 5.20
C PRO A 75 -19.44 2.57 6.57
N ILE A 76 -18.19 2.19 6.84
CA ILE A 76 -17.48 2.55 8.08
C ILE A 76 -17.23 4.06 8.12
N GLY A 77 -16.74 4.63 7.01
CA GLY A 77 -16.51 6.07 6.89
C GLY A 77 -17.76 6.92 7.05
N ASP A 78 -18.91 6.41 6.58
CA ASP A 78 -20.21 7.08 6.72
C ASP A 78 -20.73 7.09 8.17
N ARG A 79 -20.40 6.07 8.97
CA ARG A 79 -20.82 5.95 10.37
C ARG A 79 -19.91 6.69 11.35
N ILE A 80 -18.60 6.50 11.23
CA ILE A 80 -17.60 7.00 12.20
C ILE A 80 -17.10 8.39 11.78
N GLY A 81 -17.29 8.76 10.51
CA GLY A 81 -16.76 9.99 9.93
C GLY A 81 -15.48 9.74 9.13
N ARG A 82 -15.45 10.27 7.91
CA ARG A 82 -14.37 10.02 6.94
C ARG A 82 -13.00 10.44 7.42
N LYS A 83 -12.91 11.59 8.10
CA LYS A 83 -11.65 12.06 8.68
C LYS A 83 -11.10 11.10 9.73
N ALA A 84 -11.96 10.53 10.58
CA ALA A 84 -11.56 9.57 11.61
C ALA A 84 -10.99 8.29 10.97
N VAL A 85 -11.63 7.75 9.93
CA VAL A 85 -11.15 6.57 9.20
C VAL A 85 -9.80 6.85 8.55
N ILE A 86 -9.60 8.02 7.94
CA ILE A 86 -8.33 8.41 7.32
C ILE A 86 -7.21 8.46 8.38
N TRP A 87 -7.44 9.13 9.52
CA TRP A 87 -6.47 9.23 10.61
C TRP A 87 -6.16 7.85 11.21
N PHE A 88 -7.18 7.06 11.49
CA PHE A 88 -7.02 5.71 12.01
C PHE A 88 -6.22 4.82 11.06
N SER A 89 -6.41 4.95 9.76
CA SER A 89 -5.66 4.15 8.77
C SER A 89 -4.18 4.54 8.66
N ILE A 90 -3.80 5.76 9.04
CA ILE A 90 -2.41 6.20 9.02
C ILE A 90 -1.72 5.79 10.32
N LEU A 91 -2.30 6.21 11.46
CA LEU A 91 -1.71 5.97 12.77
C LEU A 91 -1.90 4.53 13.24
N GLY A 92 -3.05 3.91 12.91
CA GLY A 92 -3.37 2.54 13.32
C GLY A 92 -2.54 1.48 12.61
N VAL A 93 -2.09 1.72 11.38
CA VAL A 93 -1.24 0.77 10.65
C VAL A 93 0.21 0.78 11.13
N ALA A 94 0.71 1.94 11.58
CA ALA A 94 2.12 2.09 11.97
C ALA A 94 2.60 1.07 13.02
N PRO A 95 1.91 0.82 14.16
CA PRO A 95 2.36 -0.15 15.15
C PRO A 95 2.37 -1.58 14.58
N PHE A 96 1.37 -1.96 13.79
CA PHE A 96 1.31 -3.29 13.18
C PHE A 96 2.43 -3.53 12.17
N THR A 97 2.77 -2.50 11.37
CA THR A 97 3.90 -2.57 10.43
C THR A 97 5.24 -2.72 11.15
N LEU A 98 5.44 -1.99 12.26
CA LEU A 98 6.66 -2.07 13.06
C LEU A 98 6.82 -3.42 13.77
N LEU A 99 5.72 -4.08 14.13
CA LEU A 99 5.74 -5.40 14.75
C LEU A 99 6.02 -6.54 13.76
N LEU A 100 5.71 -6.35 12.47
CA LEU A 100 5.80 -7.39 11.44
C LEU A 100 7.17 -8.11 11.36
N PRO A 101 8.33 -7.43 11.50
CA PRO A 101 9.64 -8.09 11.48
C PRO A 101 9.94 -8.94 12.72
N TYR A 102 9.25 -8.74 13.84
CA TYR A 102 9.56 -9.34 15.14
C TYR A 102 8.70 -10.53 15.52
N VAL A 103 7.61 -10.77 14.77
CA VAL A 103 6.62 -11.81 15.09
C VAL A 103 6.87 -13.09 14.29
N ASP A 104 6.21 -14.18 14.70
CA ASP A 104 6.20 -15.47 14.01
C ASP A 104 5.28 -15.47 12.77
N LEU A 105 5.24 -16.58 12.03
CA LEU A 105 4.46 -16.73 10.80
C LEU A 105 2.95 -16.50 11.02
N PHE A 106 2.40 -17.04 12.12
CA PHE A 106 0.97 -16.91 12.43
C PHE A 106 0.60 -15.44 12.66
N TRP A 107 1.33 -14.75 13.54
CA TRP A 107 1.09 -13.32 13.80
C TRP A 107 1.41 -12.44 12.60
N THR A 108 2.42 -12.79 11.80
CA THR A 108 2.69 -12.09 10.53
C THR A 108 1.49 -12.12 9.61
N SER A 109 0.83 -13.27 9.46
CA SER A 109 -0.37 -13.38 8.63
C SER A 109 -1.54 -12.57 9.19
N VAL A 110 -1.80 -12.65 10.49
CA VAL A 110 -2.86 -11.88 11.16
C VAL A 110 -2.63 -10.37 11.01
N LEU A 111 -1.41 -9.92 11.30
CA LEU A 111 -1.05 -8.49 11.17
C LEU A 111 -1.18 -8.01 9.72
N SER A 112 -0.76 -8.81 8.75
CA SER A 112 -0.88 -8.47 7.33
C SER A 112 -2.33 -8.29 6.91
N VAL A 113 -3.23 -9.17 7.34
CA VAL A 113 -4.68 -9.06 7.09
C VAL A 113 -5.23 -7.77 7.70
N ILE A 114 -4.86 -7.44 8.94
CA ILE A 114 -5.27 -6.19 9.60
C ILE A 114 -4.75 -4.97 8.84
N ILE A 115 -3.46 -4.97 8.47
CA ILE A 115 -2.82 -3.90 7.72
C ILE A 115 -3.53 -3.69 6.38
N GLY A 116 -3.77 -4.77 5.61
CA GLY A 116 -4.44 -4.72 4.32
C GLY A 116 -5.85 -4.14 4.43
N PHE A 117 -6.63 -4.62 5.40
CA PHE A 117 -7.98 -4.13 5.64
C PHE A 117 -8.02 -2.64 6.03
N VAL A 118 -7.19 -2.23 6.99
CA VAL A 118 -7.17 -0.85 7.50
C VAL A 118 -6.65 0.13 6.44
N LEU A 119 -5.60 -0.23 5.68
CA LEU A 119 -5.09 0.61 4.59
C LEU A 119 -6.14 0.84 3.50
N ALA A 120 -6.80 -0.24 3.08
CA ALA A 120 -7.76 -0.20 1.99
C ALA A 120 -9.07 0.51 2.37
N SER A 121 -9.51 0.39 3.64
CA SER A 121 -10.74 1.04 4.12
C SER A 121 -10.70 2.56 4.00
N ALA A 122 -9.53 3.17 4.14
CA ALA A 122 -9.39 4.61 4.03
C ALA A 122 -9.44 5.13 2.59
N PHE A 123 -9.18 4.30 1.60
CA PHE A 123 -9.20 4.74 0.21
C PHE A 123 -10.60 5.22 -0.20
N SER A 124 -11.63 4.42 0.06
CA SER A 124 -13.02 4.81 -0.21
C SER A 124 -13.42 6.08 0.56
N ALA A 125 -13.00 6.21 1.82
CA ALA A 125 -13.24 7.40 2.62
C ALA A 125 -12.55 8.65 2.04
N ILE A 126 -11.32 8.52 1.54
CA ILE A 126 -10.58 9.63 0.90
C ILE A 126 -11.28 10.08 -0.39
N VAL A 127 -11.63 9.13 -1.27
CA VAL A 127 -12.28 9.45 -2.55
C VAL A 127 -13.62 10.15 -2.32
N VAL A 128 -14.45 9.63 -1.43
CA VAL A 128 -15.76 10.25 -1.14
C VAL A 128 -15.58 11.60 -0.47
N TYR A 129 -14.62 11.77 0.44
CA TYR A 129 -14.32 13.07 1.04
C TYR A 129 -13.84 14.10 0.00
N ALA A 130 -13.01 13.68 -0.97
CA ALA A 130 -12.58 14.53 -2.07
C ALA A 130 -13.75 14.97 -2.97
N GLN A 131 -14.70 14.05 -3.25
CA GLN A 131 -15.91 14.34 -4.00
C GLN A 131 -16.84 15.34 -3.29
N GLU A 132 -16.91 15.29 -1.95
CA GLU A 132 -17.66 16.27 -1.17
C GLU A 132 -17.06 17.66 -1.18
N LEU A 133 -15.74 17.77 -1.33
CA LEU A 133 -15.05 19.06 -1.43
C LEU A 133 -15.32 19.77 -2.76
N VAL A 134 -15.68 19.02 -3.84
CA VAL A 134 -15.95 19.55 -5.16
C VAL A 134 -17.30 19.02 -5.69
N PRO A 135 -18.41 19.47 -5.12
CA PRO A 135 -19.73 19.04 -5.55
C PRO A 135 -19.97 19.47 -7.02
N GLY A 136 -20.51 18.54 -7.81
CA GLY A 136 -20.74 18.74 -9.26
C GLY A 136 -19.69 18.10 -10.18
N ASN A 137 -18.48 17.77 -9.68
CA ASN A 137 -17.42 17.14 -10.49
C ASN A 137 -17.01 15.76 -9.94
N VAL A 138 -17.97 14.98 -9.43
CA VAL A 138 -17.77 13.70 -8.77
C VAL A 138 -16.99 12.71 -9.65
N GLY A 139 -17.36 12.61 -10.94
CA GLY A 139 -16.69 11.72 -11.89
C GLY A 139 -15.24 12.12 -12.18
N MET A 140 -14.98 13.42 -12.33
CA MET A 140 -13.62 13.94 -12.53
C MET A 140 -12.73 13.65 -11.32
N ILE A 141 -13.22 13.92 -10.12
CA ILE A 141 -12.48 13.65 -8.87
C ILE A 141 -12.21 12.15 -8.72
N ALA A 142 -13.21 11.30 -8.94
CA ALA A 142 -13.00 9.85 -8.92
C ALA A 142 -11.94 9.42 -9.95
N GLY A 143 -12.04 9.89 -11.19
CA GLY A 143 -11.07 9.57 -12.25
C GLY A 143 -9.64 9.98 -11.88
N VAL A 144 -9.45 11.18 -11.33
CA VAL A 144 -8.13 11.65 -10.88
C VAL A 144 -7.59 10.75 -9.76
N PHE A 145 -8.38 10.44 -8.73
CA PHE A 145 -7.92 9.62 -7.60
C PHE A 145 -7.67 8.17 -8.02
N PHE A 146 -8.50 7.56 -8.87
CA PHE A 146 -8.23 6.23 -9.42
C PHE A 146 -7.01 6.24 -10.34
N GLY A 147 -6.85 7.26 -11.18
CA GLY A 147 -5.67 7.43 -12.02
C GLY A 147 -4.37 7.56 -11.21
N LEU A 148 -4.38 8.36 -10.13
CA LEU A 148 -3.26 8.47 -9.20
C LEU A 148 -2.96 7.13 -8.51
N MET A 149 -3.98 6.41 -8.07
CA MET A 149 -3.87 5.11 -7.43
C MET A 149 -3.14 4.09 -8.33
N PHE A 150 -3.65 3.87 -9.53
CA PHE A 150 -3.05 2.91 -10.46
C PHE A 150 -1.73 3.40 -11.03
N GLY A 151 -1.61 4.69 -11.35
CA GLY A 151 -0.39 5.30 -11.88
C GLY A 151 0.76 5.19 -10.88
N PHE A 152 0.56 5.61 -9.65
CA PHE A 152 1.61 5.55 -8.61
C PHE A 152 1.88 4.13 -8.13
N GLY A 153 0.87 3.25 -8.09
CA GLY A 153 1.07 1.83 -7.83
C GLY A 153 1.99 1.18 -8.87
N GLY A 154 1.75 1.47 -10.15
CA GLY A 154 2.59 1.01 -11.26
C GLY A 154 4.01 1.55 -11.21
N ILE A 155 4.18 2.87 -10.97
CA ILE A 155 5.51 3.49 -10.81
C ILE A 155 6.25 2.89 -9.60
N GLY A 156 5.56 2.71 -8.47
CA GLY A 156 6.12 2.08 -7.27
C GLY A 156 6.61 0.66 -7.55
N ALA A 157 5.81 -0.16 -8.21
CA ALA A 157 6.18 -1.52 -8.58
C ALA A 157 7.38 -1.54 -9.55
N ALA A 158 7.42 -0.64 -10.55
CA ALA A 158 8.53 -0.54 -11.49
C ALA A 158 9.85 -0.13 -10.81
N LEU A 159 9.80 0.89 -9.93
CA LEU A 159 10.98 1.34 -9.17
C LEU A 159 11.52 0.24 -8.26
N LEU A 160 10.63 -0.48 -7.58
CA LEU A 160 11.03 -1.60 -6.71
C LEU A 160 11.59 -2.77 -7.52
N GLY A 161 11.01 -3.09 -8.67
CA GLY A 161 11.51 -4.12 -9.58
C GLY A 161 12.91 -3.80 -10.13
N THR A 162 13.16 -2.55 -10.53
CA THR A 162 14.49 -2.13 -10.98
C THR A 162 15.53 -2.19 -9.85
N PHE A 163 15.14 -1.85 -8.62
CA PHE A 163 16.04 -1.95 -7.46
C PHE A 163 16.40 -3.41 -7.13
N GLN A 164 15.47 -4.36 -7.26
CA GLN A 164 15.75 -5.79 -7.08
C GLN A 164 16.72 -6.32 -8.13
N THR A 165 16.49 -6.04 -9.41
CA THR A 165 17.40 -6.43 -10.50
C THR A 165 18.80 -5.84 -10.32
N TRP A 166 18.89 -4.63 -9.78
CA TRP A 166 20.17 -3.99 -9.48
C TRP A 166 20.90 -4.68 -8.33
N ARG A 167 20.19 -5.02 -7.26
CA ARG A 167 20.70 -5.78 -6.10
C ARG A 167 21.18 -7.18 -6.51
N GLU A 168 20.43 -7.90 -7.34
CA GLU A 168 20.81 -9.21 -7.84
C GLU A 168 22.08 -9.16 -8.72
N LYS A 169 22.17 -8.17 -9.61
CA LYS A 169 23.39 -7.95 -10.42
C LYS A 169 24.63 -7.67 -9.54
N PHE A 170 24.47 -6.86 -8.50
CA PHE A 170 25.58 -6.57 -7.58
C PHE A 170 26.01 -7.81 -6.80
N HIS A 171 25.05 -8.63 -6.35
CA HIS A 171 25.34 -9.84 -5.60
C HIS A 171 25.99 -10.92 -6.49
N SER A 172 25.49 -11.10 -7.72
CA SER A 172 26.06 -12.06 -8.68
C SER A 172 27.46 -11.65 -9.16
N SER A 173 27.73 -10.37 -9.39
CA SER A 173 29.07 -9.91 -9.78
C SER A 173 30.11 -10.16 -8.67
N HIS A 174 29.76 -9.90 -7.41
CA HIS A 174 30.65 -10.20 -6.27
C HIS A 174 30.88 -11.70 -6.06
N LEU A 175 29.90 -12.55 -6.36
CA LEU A 175 30.08 -14.01 -6.28
C LEU A 175 30.98 -14.51 -7.42
N ILE A 176 30.79 -14.04 -8.64
CA ILE A 176 31.60 -14.41 -9.80
C ILE A 176 33.05 -13.96 -9.59
N ASP A 177 33.28 -12.75 -9.10
CA ASP A 177 34.62 -12.29 -8.76
C ASP A 177 35.29 -13.16 -7.67
N ARG A 178 34.57 -13.54 -6.63
CA ARG A 178 35.13 -14.43 -5.61
C ARG A 178 35.41 -15.84 -6.14
N LEU A 179 34.59 -16.38 -7.01
CA LEU A 179 34.80 -17.71 -7.59
C LEU A 179 35.97 -17.72 -8.58
N SER A 180 36.17 -16.64 -9.32
CA SER A 180 37.32 -16.52 -10.24
C SER A 180 38.68 -16.52 -9.52
N TYR A 181 38.74 -16.08 -8.26
CA TYR A 181 39.95 -16.17 -7.43
C TYR A 181 40.22 -17.58 -6.88
N LEU A 182 39.20 -18.45 -6.85
CA LEU A 182 39.32 -19.83 -6.35
C LEU A 182 39.66 -20.85 -7.45
N GLU A 183 39.36 -20.50 -8.72
CA GLU A 183 39.60 -21.39 -9.87
C GLU A 183 41.09 -21.85 -10.01
N PRO A 184 42.11 -21.00 -9.81
CA PRO A 184 43.50 -21.46 -9.86
C PRO A 184 43.91 -22.34 -8.67
N LEU A 185 43.17 -22.35 -7.54
CA LEU A 185 43.43 -23.18 -6.39
C LEU A 185 42.83 -24.60 -6.49
N VAL A 186 41.85 -24.80 -7.37
CA VAL A 186 41.17 -26.08 -7.62
C VAL A 186 41.90 -26.87 -8.71
N ASN A 187 42.66 -26.20 -9.60
CA ASN A 187 43.36 -26.78 -10.74
C ASN A 187 44.87 -26.97 -10.50
N ALA A 188 45.34 -26.73 -9.28
CA ALA A 188 46.72 -27.02 -8.81
C ALA A 188 46.76 -28.28 -7.94
#